data_627b4d7117533183001a7c91215d7f6e
#
_entry.id   627b4d7117533183001a7c91215d7f6e
#
_cell.length_a   1.000
_cell.length_b   1.000
_cell.length_c   1.000
_cell.angle_alpha   90.00
_cell.angle_beta   90.00
_cell.angle_gamma   90.00
#
_symmetry.space_group_name_H-M   'P 1'
#
loop_
_entity.id
_entity.type
_entity.pdbx_description
1 polymer ?
#
loop_
_entity_poly.entity_id
_entity_poly.type
_entity_poly.pdbx_seq_one_letter_code
_entity_poly.pdbx_strand_id
1 'polypeptide(L)'
;MSLTAGILAVQGDVSEHAAAIERAGQTHDTAVNILEIRESGQIPSCDVLLLPGGESTAISRLVHREGIADEIYTHARANKPLLATCAGLILLSRDSGDDKLETLDLLDVTVERNAFGRQRDSFEAPISVTGLDEPFPAVFIRAPAIVEVGDDVDVLAEWNGRIVAVRQDAIVATAFHPELLEDSRIHDLAFF
;
A
#
# COMPACT_ATOMS: atom_id res chain seq x y z
N MET A 1 -15.08 -17.57 7.66
CA MET A 1 -15.57 -16.50 6.76
C MET A 1 -14.76 -16.53 5.47
N SER A 2 -15.21 -15.87 4.40
CA SER A 2 -14.41 -15.75 3.17
C SER A 2 -14.28 -14.29 2.78
N LEU A 3 -13.10 -13.90 2.31
CA LEU A 3 -12.73 -12.56 1.91
C LEU A 3 -12.23 -12.60 0.46
N THR A 4 -12.68 -11.69 -0.40
CA THR A 4 -12.13 -11.53 -1.74
C THR A 4 -11.13 -10.36 -1.75
N ALA A 5 -9.86 -10.68 -1.93
CA ALA A 5 -8.76 -9.71 -1.97
C ALA A 5 -8.37 -9.41 -3.41
N GLY A 6 -8.62 -8.19 -3.87
CA GLY A 6 -8.11 -7.69 -5.13
C GLY A 6 -6.66 -7.25 -4.99
N ILE A 7 -5.78 -7.71 -5.87
CA ILE A 7 -4.39 -7.26 -5.92
C ILE A 7 -4.13 -6.62 -7.27
N LEU A 8 -3.76 -5.35 -7.30
CA LEU A 8 -3.43 -4.66 -8.55
C LEU A 8 -2.24 -5.35 -9.21
N ALA A 9 -2.48 -5.98 -10.36
CA ALA A 9 -1.55 -6.87 -11.06
C ALA A 9 -1.12 -6.33 -12.43
N VAL A 10 -1.12 -5.02 -12.59
CA VAL A 10 -0.60 -4.35 -13.81
C VAL A 10 0.93 -4.33 -13.81
N GLN A 11 1.55 -4.29 -12.63
CA GLN A 11 2.99 -4.42 -12.37
C GLN A 11 3.23 -4.57 -10.86
N GLY A 12 4.32 -5.25 -10.44
CA GLY A 12 4.80 -5.28 -9.05
C GLY A 12 4.71 -6.65 -8.37
N ASP A 13 4.82 -6.66 -7.05
CA ASP A 13 5.03 -7.83 -6.18
C ASP A 13 3.70 -8.55 -5.84
N VAL A 14 2.98 -9.03 -6.86
CA VAL A 14 1.62 -9.58 -6.75
C VAL A 14 1.59 -10.88 -5.95
N SER A 15 2.52 -11.80 -6.22
CA SER A 15 2.61 -13.11 -5.55
C SER A 15 2.95 -12.99 -4.06
N GLU A 16 3.81 -12.03 -3.72
CA GLU A 16 4.22 -11.75 -2.35
C GLU A 16 3.04 -11.21 -1.53
N HIS A 17 2.28 -10.28 -2.08
CA HIS A 17 1.06 -9.78 -1.46
C HIS A 17 -0.01 -10.87 -1.31
N ALA A 18 -0.19 -11.73 -2.31
CA ALA A 18 -1.11 -12.87 -2.23
C ALA A 18 -0.75 -13.79 -1.06
N ALA A 19 0.53 -14.19 -0.97
CA ALA A 19 1.00 -15.03 0.12
C ALA A 19 0.87 -14.36 1.50
N ALA A 20 1.11 -13.04 1.59
CA ALA A 20 1.02 -12.31 2.85
C ALA A 20 -0.44 -12.21 3.35
N ILE A 21 -1.40 -11.87 2.49
CA ILE A 21 -2.80 -11.78 2.90
C ILE A 21 -3.43 -13.16 3.18
N GLU A 22 -2.99 -14.22 2.49
CA GLU A 22 -3.41 -15.58 2.81
C GLU A 22 -2.93 -16.00 4.21
N ARG A 23 -1.68 -15.66 4.60
CA ARG A 23 -1.17 -15.89 5.96
C ARG A 23 -1.98 -15.12 7.01
N ALA A 24 -2.26 -13.83 6.75
CA ALA A 24 -3.12 -13.01 7.61
C ALA A 24 -4.50 -13.65 7.78
N GLY A 25 -5.14 -14.06 6.68
CA GLY A 25 -6.43 -14.75 6.71
C GLY A 25 -6.42 -16.03 7.55
N GLN A 26 -5.34 -16.83 7.49
CA GLN A 26 -5.19 -18.03 8.31
C GLN A 26 -5.17 -17.72 9.81
N THR A 27 -4.52 -16.63 10.21
CA THR A 27 -4.50 -16.18 11.62
C THR A 27 -5.89 -15.81 12.13
N HIS A 28 -6.79 -15.39 11.25
CA HIS A 28 -8.16 -14.96 11.55
C HIS A 28 -9.26 -15.99 11.13
N ASP A 29 -8.90 -17.24 10.88
CA ASP A 29 -9.81 -18.28 10.41
C ASP A 29 -10.68 -17.84 9.20
N THR A 30 -10.07 -17.03 8.32
CA THR A 30 -10.73 -16.46 7.13
C THR A 30 -10.10 -17.00 5.86
N ALA A 31 -10.89 -17.64 5.01
CA ALA A 31 -10.44 -18.06 3.68
C ALA A 31 -10.31 -16.82 2.78
N VAL A 32 -9.17 -16.65 2.11
CA VAL A 32 -8.92 -15.54 1.20
C VAL A 32 -8.97 -16.03 -0.25
N ASN A 33 -9.84 -15.39 -1.05
CA ASN A 33 -9.89 -15.59 -2.49
C ASN A 33 -9.11 -14.46 -3.17
N ILE A 34 -8.04 -14.78 -3.87
CA ILE A 34 -7.22 -13.80 -4.58
C ILE A 34 -7.81 -13.50 -5.94
N LEU A 35 -7.96 -12.21 -6.26
CA LEU A 35 -8.32 -11.71 -7.57
C LEU A 35 -7.23 -10.75 -8.08
N GLU A 36 -6.52 -11.15 -9.11
CA GLU A 36 -5.55 -10.28 -9.77
C GLU A 36 -6.26 -9.25 -10.65
N ILE A 37 -6.10 -7.96 -10.33
CA ILE A 37 -6.72 -6.84 -11.03
C ILE A 37 -5.82 -6.40 -12.19
N ARG A 38 -6.24 -6.65 -13.40
CA ARG A 38 -5.52 -6.30 -14.64
C ARG A 38 -6.28 -5.36 -15.56
N GLU A 39 -7.60 -5.29 -15.39
CA GLU A 39 -8.52 -4.49 -16.21
C GLU A 39 -9.70 -4.01 -15.36
N SER A 40 -10.43 -3.03 -15.85
CA SER A 40 -11.64 -2.55 -15.20
C SER A 40 -12.74 -3.62 -15.13
N GLY A 41 -13.66 -3.49 -14.18
CA GLY A 41 -14.77 -4.43 -13.92
C GLY A 41 -14.44 -5.47 -12.85
N GLN A 42 -13.22 -5.53 -12.35
CA GLN A 42 -12.77 -6.56 -11.39
C GLN A 42 -12.87 -6.10 -9.93
N ILE A 43 -12.51 -4.84 -9.61
CA ILE A 43 -12.50 -4.30 -8.23
C ILE A 43 -13.88 -4.30 -7.55
N PRO A 44 -15.02 -4.07 -8.24
CA PRO A 44 -16.32 -4.06 -7.58
C PRO A 44 -16.66 -5.33 -6.79
N SER A 45 -16.09 -6.48 -7.17
CA SER A 45 -16.28 -7.77 -6.49
C SER A 45 -15.36 -7.99 -5.28
N CYS A 46 -14.41 -7.07 -5.03
CA CYS A 46 -13.44 -7.20 -3.96
C CYS A 46 -13.97 -6.64 -2.64
N ASP A 47 -13.67 -7.33 -1.54
CA ASP A 47 -13.91 -6.85 -0.18
C ASP A 47 -12.79 -5.92 0.28
N VAL A 48 -11.55 -6.26 -0.08
CA VAL A 48 -10.33 -5.49 0.22
C VAL A 48 -9.46 -5.33 -1.02
N LEU A 49 -8.58 -4.33 -1.02
CA LEU A 49 -7.72 -4.02 -2.17
C LEU A 49 -6.27 -3.83 -1.73
N LEU A 50 -5.33 -4.40 -2.50
CA LEU A 50 -3.89 -4.22 -2.32
C LEU A 50 -3.30 -3.54 -3.55
N LEU A 51 -2.54 -2.47 -3.32
CA LEU A 51 -1.79 -1.72 -4.34
C LEU A 51 -0.30 -1.92 -4.11
N PRO A 52 0.33 -2.86 -4.84
CA PRO A 52 1.73 -3.24 -4.65
C PRO A 52 2.75 -2.14 -4.97
N GLY A 53 3.98 -2.37 -4.51
CA GLY A 53 5.17 -1.68 -5.00
C GLY A 53 5.43 -1.94 -6.49
N GLY A 54 6.41 -1.24 -7.06
CA GLY A 54 6.81 -1.35 -8.46
C GLY A 54 7.30 -0.01 -9.02
N GLU A 55 7.22 0.17 -10.33
CA GLU A 55 7.55 1.45 -10.95
C GLU A 55 6.30 2.35 -11.00
N SER A 56 6.27 3.39 -10.15
CA SER A 56 5.08 4.22 -9.90
C SER A 56 4.54 4.92 -11.14
N THR A 57 5.40 5.39 -12.06
CA THR A 57 4.97 6.05 -13.30
C THR A 57 4.29 5.07 -14.26
N ALA A 58 4.82 3.83 -14.36
CA ALA A 58 4.21 2.80 -15.18
C ALA A 58 2.87 2.34 -14.60
N ILE A 59 2.81 2.15 -13.27
CA ILE A 59 1.57 1.76 -12.58
C ILE A 59 0.50 2.84 -12.79
N SER A 60 0.81 4.12 -12.54
CA SER A 60 -0.11 5.24 -12.73
C SER A 60 -0.67 5.25 -14.16
N ARG A 61 0.20 5.18 -15.17
CA ARG A 61 -0.21 5.16 -16.57
C ARG A 61 -1.13 3.99 -16.91
N LEU A 62 -0.82 2.80 -16.39
CA LEU A 62 -1.63 1.59 -16.66
C LEU A 62 -2.99 1.68 -15.98
N VAL A 63 -3.04 2.08 -14.72
CA VAL A 63 -4.28 2.22 -13.94
C VAL A 63 -5.25 3.19 -14.61
N HIS A 64 -4.78 4.34 -15.10
CA HIS A 64 -5.61 5.30 -15.82
C HIS A 64 -6.02 4.78 -17.19
N ARG A 65 -5.09 4.21 -17.97
CA ARG A 65 -5.36 3.70 -19.31
C ARG A 65 -6.39 2.56 -19.31
N GLU A 66 -6.31 1.64 -18.34
CA GLU A 66 -7.22 0.49 -18.25
C GLU A 66 -8.54 0.81 -17.53
N GLY A 67 -8.76 2.07 -17.11
CA GLY A 67 -9.99 2.50 -16.43
C GLY A 67 -10.11 1.96 -14.98
N ILE A 68 -9.02 1.49 -14.40
CA ILE A 68 -8.99 0.94 -13.03
C ILE A 68 -9.06 2.05 -11.98
N ALA A 69 -8.59 3.26 -12.32
CA ALA A 69 -8.56 4.40 -11.39
C ALA A 69 -9.94 4.70 -10.78
N ASP A 70 -11.00 4.76 -11.59
CA ASP A 70 -12.36 5.07 -11.14
C ASP A 70 -12.90 4.00 -10.16
N GLU A 71 -12.49 2.74 -10.34
CA GLU A 71 -12.88 1.65 -9.46
C GLU A 71 -12.14 1.71 -8.12
N ILE A 72 -10.85 2.10 -8.12
CA ILE A 72 -10.09 2.36 -6.88
C ILE A 72 -10.74 3.52 -6.11
N TYR A 73 -11.12 4.61 -6.79
CA TYR A 73 -11.87 5.70 -6.18
C TYR A 73 -13.17 5.22 -5.54
N THR A 74 -13.93 4.41 -6.26
CA THR A 74 -15.21 3.89 -5.77
C THR A 74 -15.02 3.00 -4.54
N HIS A 75 -14.00 2.15 -4.55
CA HIS A 75 -13.64 1.26 -3.44
C HIS A 75 -13.27 2.06 -2.18
N ALA A 76 -12.36 3.04 -2.33
CA ALA A 76 -11.92 3.88 -1.23
C ALA A 76 -13.06 4.73 -0.64
N ARG A 77 -13.88 5.36 -1.49
CA ARG A 77 -15.05 6.15 -1.06
C ARG A 77 -16.15 5.32 -0.39
N ALA A 78 -16.22 4.04 -0.69
CA ALA A 78 -17.09 3.10 0.03
C ALA A 78 -16.51 2.69 1.40
N ASN A 79 -15.40 3.29 1.81
CA ASN A 79 -14.64 3.00 3.04
C ASN A 79 -14.27 1.51 3.16
N LYS A 80 -14.00 0.87 2.03
CA LYS A 80 -13.50 -0.51 2.00
C LYS A 80 -12.00 -0.54 2.25
N PRO A 81 -11.49 -1.54 3.01
CA PRO A 81 -10.07 -1.61 3.37
C PRO A 81 -9.14 -1.65 2.16
N LEU A 82 -8.04 -0.88 2.24
CA LEU A 82 -7.03 -0.77 1.21
C LEU A 82 -5.64 -0.69 1.84
N LEU A 83 -4.71 -1.53 1.36
CA LEU A 83 -3.29 -1.48 1.69
C LEU A 83 -2.49 -1.06 0.45
N ALA A 84 -1.70 0.02 0.59
CA ALA A 84 -0.81 0.51 -0.46
C ALA A 84 0.64 0.46 0.02
N THR A 85 1.53 -0.15 -0.78
CA THR A 85 2.95 -0.29 -0.42
C THR A 85 3.86 0.41 -1.44
N CYS A 86 4.86 1.14 -0.99
CA CYS A 86 5.88 1.79 -1.81
C CYS A 86 5.29 2.60 -2.99
N ALA A 87 5.30 2.06 -4.22
CA ALA A 87 4.70 2.71 -5.38
C ALA A 87 3.18 2.88 -5.27
N GLY A 88 2.49 1.98 -4.56
CA GLY A 88 1.07 2.12 -4.24
C GLY A 88 0.79 3.34 -3.36
N LEU A 89 1.62 3.61 -2.34
CA LEU A 89 1.56 4.84 -1.55
C LEU A 89 1.71 6.08 -2.44
N ILE A 90 2.69 6.08 -3.36
CA ILE A 90 2.92 7.20 -4.28
C ILE A 90 1.68 7.42 -5.18
N LEU A 91 1.08 6.34 -5.69
CA LEU A 91 -0.12 6.41 -6.52
C LEU A 91 -1.31 7.04 -5.80
N LEU A 92 -1.51 6.72 -4.49
CA LEU A 92 -2.62 7.24 -3.69
C LEU A 92 -2.41 8.66 -3.18
N SER A 93 -1.16 9.15 -3.09
CA SER A 93 -0.84 10.45 -2.50
C SER A 93 -1.54 11.61 -3.20
N ARG A 94 -1.75 12.70 -2.45
CA ARG A 94 -2.18 13.99 -2.99
C ARG A 94 -1.12 14.56 -3.94
N ASP A 95 0.14 14.44 -3.57
CA ASP A 95 1.27 14.96 -4.36
C ASP A 95 2.47 14.01 -4.27
N SER A 96 3.01 13.64 -5.42
CA SER A 96 4.18 12.77 -5.56
C SER A 96 5.50 13.53 -5.78
N GLY A 97 5.45 14.87 -5.86
CA GLY A 97 6.60 15.70 -6.24
C GLY A 97 7.09 15.49 -7.67
N ASP A 98 6.30 14.84 -8.54
CA ASP A 98 6.65 14.56 -9.94
C ASP A 98 5.45 14.83 -10.85
N ASP A 99 5.49 15.94 -11.60
CA ASP A 99 4.42 16.37 -12.53
C ASP A 99 4.10 15.35 -13.65
N LYS A 100 4.95 14.34 -13.84
CA LYS A 100 4.75 13.29 -14.84
C LYS A 100 3.95 12.09 -14.32
N LEU A 101 3.71 12.05 -13.02
CA LEU A 101 2.96 11.00 -12.37
C LEU A 101 1.59 11.54 -11.96
N GLU A 102 0.53 11.00 -12.57
CA GLU A 102 -0.84 11.30 -12.19
C GLU A 102 -1.21 10.44 -10.97
N THR A 103 -1.35 11.09 -9.81
CA THR A 103 -1.78 10.45 -8.56
C THR A 103 -3.30 10.33 -8.52
N LEU A 104 -3.81 9.51 -7.59
CA LEU A 104 -5.25 9.37 -7.38
C LEU A 104 -5.80 10.34 -6.32
N ASP A 105 -4.97 11.07 -5.59
CA ASP A 105 -5.41 12.04 -4.55
C ASP A 105 -6.46 11.43 -3.59
N LEU A 106 -6.20 10.22 -3.10
CA LEU A 106 -7.05 9.49 -2.16
C LEU A 106 -6.51 9.50 -0.73
N LEU A 107 -5.23 9.84 -0.58
CA LEU A 107 -4.53 9.91 0.69
C LEU A 107 -3.91 11.31 0.82
N ASP A 108 -4.31 12.06 1.85
CA ASP A 108 -3.89 13.45 2.05
C ASP A 108 -2.45 13.55 2.57
N VAL A 109 -1.52 13.11 1.74
CA VAL A 109 -0.07 13.16 1.99
C VAL A 109 0.69 13.68 0.78
N THR A 110 1.83 14.33 1.04
CA THR A 110 2.86 14.62 0.05
C THR A 110 4.01 13.64 0.23
N VAL A 111 4.50 13.05 -0.84
CA VAL A 111 5.61 12.09 -0.79
C VAL A 111 6.84 12.60 -1.54
N GLU A 112 8.02 12.32 -0.97
CA GLU A 112 9.31 12.47 -1.64
C GLU A 112 9.77 11.10 -2.14
N ARG A 113 9.94 10.96 -3.47
CA ARG A 113 10.42 9.72 -4.08
C ARG A 113 11.91 9.54 -3.83
N ASN A 114 12.34 8.28 -3.65
CA ASN A 114 13.75 7.92 -3.40
C ASN A 114 14.38 8.69 -2.22
N ALA A 115 13.63 8.91 -1.16
CA ALA A 115 13.97 9.77 -0.04
C ALA A 115 15.20 9.29 0.77
N PHE A 116 15.57 8.01 0.67
CA PHE A 116 16.67 7.41 1.42
C PHE A 116 18.01 7.39 0.66
N GLY A 117 18.10 8.10 -0.46
CA GLY A 117 19.33 8.38 -1.20
C GLY A 117 19.76 7.26 -2.15
N ARG A 118 20.57 7.63 -3.15
CA ARG A 118 21.04 6.73 -4.23
C ARG A 118 21.96 5.59 -3.77
N GLN A 119 22.52 5.65 -2.56
CA GLN A 119 23.50 4.68 -2.07
C GLN A 119 22.89 3.54 -1.24
N ARG A 120 21.58 3.60 -0.92
CA ARG A 120 20.87 2.55 -0.20
C ARG A 120 19.67 2.10 -1.01
N ASP A 121 19.95 1.23 -1.98
CA ASP A 121 18.89 0.68 -2.82
C ASP A 121 17.92 -0.21 -2.04
N SER A 122 18.39 -0.90 -0.97
CA SER A 122 17.57 -1.66 -0.04
C SER A 122 18.23 -1.80 1.34
N PHE A 123 17.41 -1.83 2.40
CA PHE A 123 17.84 -2.10 3.76
C PHE A 123 16.65 -2.59 4.60
N GLU A 124 16.96 -3.25 5.73
CA GLU A 124 15.98 -3.65 6.73
C GLU A 124 16.18 -2.84 8.01
N ALA A 125 15.09 -2.51 8.68
CA ALA A 125 15.12 -1.82 9.96
C ALA A 125 13.94 -2.23 10.84
N PRO A 126 14.16 -2.49 12.15
CA PRO A 126 13.05 -2.62 13.08
C PRO A 126 12.42 -1.24 13.32
N ILE A 127 11.11 -1.15 13.11
CA ILE A 127 10.35 0.09 13.31
C ILE A 127 9.18 -0.14 14.25
N SER A 128 8.92 0.82 15.13
CA SER A 128 7.69 0.82 15.92
C SER A 128 6.53 1.28 15.05
N VAL A 129 5.46 0.49 15.02
CA VAL A 129 4.24 0.80 14.29
C VAL A 129 3.09 0.91 15.27
N THR A 130 2.35 2.00 15.23
CA THR A 130 1.14 2.18 16.06
C THR A 130 0.14 1.07 15.77
N GLY A 131 -0.30 0.38 16.82
CA GLY A 131 -1.19 -0.78 16.72
C GLY A 131 -0.45 -2.13 16.73
N LEU A 132 0.89 -2.15 16.77
CA LEU A 132 1.69 -3.36 16.97
C LEU A 132 2.43 -3.30 18.31
N ASP A 133 2.42 -4.41 19.06
CA ASP A 133 3.07 -4.49 20.38
C ASP A 133 4.60 -4.57 20.28
N GLU A 134 5.13 -5.12 19.18
CA GLU A 134 6.57 -5.31 18.95
C GLU A 134 7.02 -4.64 17.64
N PRO A 135 8.30 -4.20 17.55
CA PRO A 135 8.81 -3.62 16.31
C PRO A 135 8.61 -4.54 15.11
N PHE A 136 8.27 -3.93 13.98
CA PHE A 136 8.11 -4.62 12.70
C PHE A 136 9.43 -4.56 11.91
N PRO A 137 9.92 -5.68 11.34
CA PRO A 137 11.17 -5.72 10.57
C PRO A 137 10.95 -5.18 9.13
N ALA A 138 10.83 -3.87 8.99
CA ALA A 138 10.49 -3.24 7.72
C ALA A 138 11.59 -3.36 6.66
N VAL A 139 11.23 -3.77 5.45
CA VAL A 139 12.11 -3.87 4.27
C VAL A 139 11.88 -2.66 3.38
N PHE A 140 12.92 -1.85 3.18
CA PHE A 140 12.90 -0.66 2.33
C PHE A 140 13.65 -0.92 1.04
N ILE A 141 13.03 -0.65 -0.12
CA ILE A 141 13.64 -0.78 -1.46
C ILE A 141 13.37 0.51 -2.22
N ARG A 142 14.41 1.35 -2.42
CA ARG A 142 14.29 2.67 -3.06
C ARG A 142 13.06 3.46 -2.57
N ALA A 143 12.80 3.37 -1.28
CA ALA A 143 11.55 3.76 -0.65
C ALA A 143 11.29 5.27 -0.77
N PRO A 144 10.01 5.67 -0.92
CA PRO A 144 9.60 7.05 -0.71
C PRO A 144 9.61 7.39 0.79
N ALA A 145 9.49 8.68 1.12
CA ALA A 145 9.11 9.12 2.45
C ALA A 145 7.92 10.07 2.35
N ILE A 146 7.08 10.08 3.37
CA ILE A 146 6.00 11.05 3.50
C ILE A 146 6.59 12.30 4.14
N VAL A 147 6.43 13.45 3.50
CA VAL A 147 7.00 14.74 3.94
C VAL A 147 5.94 15.68 4.52
N GLU A 148 4.69 15.50 4.14
CA GLU A 148 3.54 16.22 4.69
C GLU A 148 2.36 15.27 4.86
N VAL A 149 1.59 15.48 5.92
CA VAL A 149 0.31 14.77 6.19
C VAL A 149 -0.79 15.79 6.46
N GLY A 150 -2.01 15.50 6.01
CA GLY A 150 -3.20 16.27 6.35
C GLY A 150 -3.69 16.01 7.77
N ASP A 151 -4.65 16.83 8.22
CA ASP A 151 -5.15 16.80 9.60
C ASP A 151 -5.87 15.48 9.96
N ASP A 152 -6.46 14.79 8.97
CA ASP A 152 -7.20 13.54 9.14
C ASP A 152 -6.34 12.29 8.87
N VAL A 153 -5.01 12.45 8.81
CA VAL A 153 -4.06 11.35 8.57
C VAL A 153 -3.32 10.98 9.85
N ASP A 154 -3.47 9.74 10.28
CA ASP A 154 -2.73 9.18 11.41
C ASP A 154 -1.35 8.69 10.98
N VAL A 155 -0.30 9.16 11.64
CA VAL A 155 1.06 8.63 11.47
C VAL A 155 1.19 7.33 12.24
N LEU A 156 1.41 6.22 11.53
CA LEU A 156 1.57 4.90 12.13
C LEU A 156 3.03 4.57 12.47
N ALA A 157 3.98 5.04 11.67
CA ALA A 157 5.40 4.76 11.89
C ALA A 157 6.31 5.84 11.32
N GLU A 158 7.41 6.06 12.04
CA GLU A 158 8.52 6.90 11.60
C GLU A 158 9.84 6.13 11.66
N TRP A 159 10.75 6.45 10.77
CA TRP A 159 12.13 5.95 10.77
C TRP A 159 13.12 7.05 10.43
N ASN A 160 14.11 7.28 11.31
CA ASN A 160 15.10 8.37 11.18
C ASN A 160 14.48 9.74 10.92
N GLY A 161 13.38 10.07 11.62
CA GLY A 161 12.67 11.35 11.50
C GLY A 161 11.90 11.53 10.19
N ARG A 162 11.62 10.44 9.47
CA ARG A 162 10.78 10.41 8.27
C ARG A 162 9.56 9.54 8.51
N ILE A 163 8.40 10.01 8.10
CA ILE A 163 7.15 9.25 8.16
C ILE A 163 7.19 8.15 7.09
N VAL A 164 6.95 6.90 7.51
CA VAL A 164 7.07 5.71 6.64
C VAL A 164 5.83 4.83 6.63
N ALA A 165 4.84 5.12 7.48
CA ALA A 165 3.53 4.49 7.42
C ALA A 165 2.46 5.43 7.96
N VAL A 166 1.28 5.42 7.34
CA VAL A 166 0.13 6.24 7.70
C VAL A 166 -1.17 5.46 7.55
N ARG A 167 -2.23 5.97 8.21
CA ARG A 167 -3.62 5.55 8.02
C ARG A 167 -4.49 6.78 7.78
N GLN A 168 -5.41 6.66 6.85
CA GLN A 168 -6.53 7.60 6.68
C GLN A 168 -7.77 6.78 6.39
N ASP A 169 -8.78 6.88 7.26
CA ASP A 169 -9.98 6.04 7.18
C ASP A 169 -9.64 4.54 7.10
N ALA A 170 -10.10 3.85 6.05
CA ALA A 170 -9.81 2.44 5.79
C ALA A 170 -8.55 2.21 4.93
N ILE A 171 -7.78 3.27 4.64
CA ILE A 171 -6.53 3.17 3.86
C ILE A 171 -5.34 3.09 4.81
N VAL A 172 -4.54 2.03 4.67
CA VAL A 172 -3.20 1.91 5.28
C VAL A 172 -2.17 2.02 4.17
N ALA A 173 -1.16 2.86 4.35
CA ALA A 173 -0.10 3.01 3.35
C ALA A 173 1.28 2.98 4.00
N THR A 174 2.22 2.25 3.37
CA THR A 174 3.59 2.07 3.85
C THR A 174 4.61 2.45 2.77
N ALA A 175 5.72 3.04 3.18
CA ALA A 175 6.88 3.29 2.32
C ALA A 175 7.72 2.03 2.10
N PHE A 176 7.58 1.04 2.98
CA PHE A 176 8.30 -0.23 2.98
C PHE A 176 7.44 -1.37 2.42
N HIS A 177 8.04 -2.54 2.27
CA HIS A 177 7.46 -3.74 1.67
C HIS A 177 7.14 -4.81 2.73
N PRO A 178 5.97 -4.78 3.39
CA PRO A 178 5.59 -5.79 4.39
C PRO A 178 5.34 -7.17 3.77
N GLU A 179 5.03 -7.22 2.47
CA GLU A 179 4.75 -8.45 1.72
C GLU A 179 5.96 -9.36 1.54
N LEU A 180 7.18 -8.83 1.65
CA LEU A 180 8.44 -9.58 1.49
C LEU A 180 8.81 -10.43 2.72
N LEU A 181 8.01 -10.34 3.78
CA LEU A 181 8.26 -11.03 5.05
C LEU A 181 7.22 -12.11 5.32
N GLU A 182 7.57 -13.06 6.18
CA GLU A 182 6.59 -14.00 6.73
C GLU A 182 5.68 -13.37 7.79
N ASP A 183 6.04 -12.18 8.30
CA ASP A 183 5.30 -11.40 9.29
C ASP A 183 4.12 -10.67 8.63
N SER A 184 2.90 -11.13 8.91
CA SER A 184 1.67 -10.61 8.31
C SER A 184 1.03 -9.44 9.08
N ARG A 185 1.62 -8.97 10.19
CA ARG A 185 1.01 -7.99 11.11
C ARG A 185 0.56 -6.68 10.45
N ILE A 186 1.22 -6.23 9.37
CA ILE A 186 0.77 -5.04 8.62
C ILE A 186 -0.50 -5.38 7.81
N HIS A 187 -0.60 -6.58 7.24
CA HIS A 187 -1.81 -7.04 6.56
C HIS A 187 -2.95 -7.26 7.55
N ASP A 188 -2.65 -7.80 8.75
CA ASP A 188 -3.62 -7.90 9.85
C ASP A 188 -4.14 -6.50 10.23
N LEU A 189 -3.24 -5.55 10.44
CA LEU A 189 -3.58 -4.17 10.78
C LEU A 189 -4.46 -3.48 9.73
N ALA A 190 -4.28 -3.81 8.44
CA ALA A 190 -5.01 -3.21 7.34
C ALA A 190 -6.39 -3.84 7.11
N PHE A 191 -6.57 -5.15 7.40
CA PHE A 191 -7.72 -5.90 6.91
C PHE A 191 -8.53 -6.66 7.97
N PHE A 192 -7.96 -6.83 9.18
CA PHE A 192 -8.57 -7.58 10.27
C PHE A 192 -8.55 -6.79 11.58
#